data_3f25739746a59b24b6b81583c6536df3
#
_entry.id   3f25739746a59b24b6b81583c6536df3
#
_cell.length_a   1.000
_cell.length_b   1.000
_cell.length_c   1.000
_cell.angle_alpha   90.00
_cell.angle_beta   90.00
_cell.angle_gamma   90.00
#
_symmetry.space_group_name_H-M   'P 1'
#
loop_
_entity.id
_entity.type
_entity.pdbx_description
1 polymer ?
#
loop_
_entity_poly.entity_id
_entity_poly.type
_entity_poly.pdbx_seq_one_letter_code
_entity_poly.pdbx_strand_id
1 'polypeptide(L)'
;MGRCFMIRQKFRLKEYDWSVQVYYAVDCYYTDEIMEDLYSIGCRGKNLSVAFNNLSSCKLDTGLTYSNYSTHETVMVIGINSSAEEFMNSFCHERKHLEMHIAKTFNLNPWGEEVAYLSGKIGQKMYRIAKKFLCGHCRKHLIYGYS
;
A
#
# COMPACT_ATOMS: atom_id res chain seq x y z
N MET A 1 -19.46 16.87 -1.60
CA MET A 1 -18.71 16.84 -1.32
C MET A 1 -17.95 15.93 -1.31
N GLY A 2 -17.68 15.36 -1.49
CA GLY A 2 -17.07 14.26 -1.62
C GLY A 2 -15.64 14.10 -1.73
N ARG A 3 -14.91 14.71 -0.95
CA ARG A 3 -13.53 14.35 -0.92
C ARG A 3 -13.36 13.00 -0.27
N CYS A 4 -12.61 12.12 -0.92
CA CYS A 4 -12.28 10.82 -0.37
C CYS A 4 -11.39 10.97 0.86
N PHE A 5 -11.62 10.13 1.86
CA PHE A 5 -10.87 10.14 3.09
C PHE A 5 -9.73 9.14 3.02
N MET A 6 -8.51 9.60 2.92
CA MET A 6 -7.33 8.74 2.96
C MET A 6 -7.13 8.20 4.38
N ILE A 7 -6.78 6.93 4.48
CA ILE A 7 -6.48 6.30 5.75
C ILE A 7 -5.03 5.84 5.75
N ARG A 8 -4.30 6.14 6.82
CA ARG A 8 -2.92 5.70 6.98
C ARG A 8 -2.87 4.58 7.99
N GLN A 9 -1.95 3.64 7.76
CA GLN A 9 -1.71 2.54 8.68
C GLN A 9 -0.22 2.29 8.77
N LYS A 10 0.27 2.09 9.98
CA LYS A 10 1.66 1.65 10.19
C LYS A 10 1.63 0.31 10.89
N PHE A 11 2.47 -0.61 10.44
CA PHE A 11 2.64 -1.86 11.14
C PHE A 11 4.07 -2.36 10.95
N ARG A 12 4.43 -3.35 11.76
CA ARG A 12 5.76 -3.91 11.72
C ARG A 12 5.66 -5.42 11.63
N LEU A 13 6.51 -5.99 10.78
CA LEU A 13 6.66 -7.43 10.66
C LEU A 13 7.89 -7.81 11.48
N LYS A 14 7.65 -8.23 12.71
CA LYS A 14 8.72 -8.45 13.70
C LYS A 14 9.76 -9.44 13.24
N GLU A 15 9.32 -10.52 12.59
CA GLU A 15 10.20 -11.59 12.16
C GLU A 15 11.26 -11.13 11.18
N TYR A 16 10.98 -10.04 10.46
CA TYR A 16 11.90 -9.51 9.47
C TYR A 16 12.42 -8.13 9.83
N ASP A 17 12.01 -7.63 11.00
CA ASP A 17 12.37 -6.29 11.43
C ASP A 17 12.06 -5.28 10.32
N TRP A 18 10.83 -5.35 9.80
CA TRP A 18 10.43 -4.59 8.64
C TRP A 18 9.23 -3.72 8.98
N SER A 19 9.35 -2.42 8.71
CA SER A 19 8.29 -1.44 8.98
C SER A 19 7.56 -1.09 7.69
N VAL A 20 6.24 -1.05 7.76
CA VAL A 20 5.40 -0.77 6.59
C VAL A 20 4.45 0.38 6.92
N GLN A 21 4.38 1.33 6.02
CA GLN A 21 3.42 2.40 6.08
C GLN A 21 2.52 2.30 4.85
N VAL A 22 1.21 2.20 5.07
CA VAL A 22 0.24 2.03 4.00
C VAL A 22 -0.71 3.20 3.97
N TYR A 23 -0.96 3.70 2.77
CA TYR A 23 -1.95 4.74 2.51
C TYR A 23 -3.07 4.13 1.69
N TYR A 24 -4.30 4.21 2.21
CA TYR A 24 -5.48 3.65 1.55
C TYR A 24 -6.34 4.75 0.96
N ALA A 25 -6.99 4.47 -0.15
CA ALA A 25 -7.95 5.37 -0.81
C ALA A 25 -7.32 6.70 -1.19
N VAL A 26 -6.14 6.63 -1.77
CA VAL A 26 -5.36 7.83 -2.10
C VAL A 26 -5.80 8.37 -3.46
N ASP A 27 -6.04 9.69 -3.51
CA ASP A 27 -6.19 10.39 -4.78
C ASP A 27 -5.02 11.39 -4.93
N CYS A 28 -4.98 12.10 -6.02
CA CYS A 28 -3.84 12.97 -6.31
C CYS A 28 -3.70 14.16 -5.35
N TYR A 29 -4.69 14.38 -4.50
CA TYR A 29 -4.64 15.44 -3.52
C TYR A 29 -3.53 15.22 -2.48
N TYR A 30 -3.20 13.96 -2.22
CA TYR A 30 -2.22 13.60 -1.18
C TYR A 30 -0.82 13.36 -1.73
N THR A 31 -0.56 13.76 -2.97
CA THR A 31 0.72 13.50 -3.64
C THR A 31 1.90 14.03 -2.83
N ASP A 32 1.86 15.28 -2.40
CA ASP A 32 3.00 15.89 -1.71
C ASP A 32 3.33 15.18 -0.40
N GLU A 33 2.31 14.82 0.36
CA GLU A 33 2.48 14.13 1.63
C GLU A 33 3.16 12.79 1.45
N ILE A 34 2.74 12.03 0.46
CA ILE A 34 3.31 10.72 0.19
C ILE A 34 4.72 10.85 -0.37
N MET A 35 4.96 11.84 -1.23
CA MET A 35 6.30 12.08 -1.75
C MET A 35 7.29 12.38 -0.63
N GLU A 36 6.86 13.12 0.39
CA GLU A 36 7.68 13.40 1.56
C GLU A 36 8.08 12.12 2.27
N ASP A 37 7.12 11.21 2.47
CA ASP A 37 7.39 9.94 3.14
C ASP A 37 8.31 9.05 2.32
N LEU A 38 8.12 9.02 1.00
CA LEU A 38 9.00 8.26 0.11
C LEU A 38 10.43 8.80 0.21
N TYR A 39 10.58 10.11 0.16
CA TYR A 39 11.90 10.73 0.28
C TYR A 39 12.53 10.37 1.62
N SER A 40 11.75 10.37 2.69
CA SER A 40 12.27 10.12 4.03
C SER A 40 12.83 8.70 4.21
N ILE A 41 12.33 7.73 3.44
CA ILE A 41 12.88 6.36 3.50
C ILE A 41 13.90 6.09 2.41
N GLY A 42 14.36 7.13 1.71
CA GLY A 42 15.48 6.99 0.78
C GLY A 42 15.13 6.92 -0.69
N CYS A 43 13.88 7.14 -1.05
CA CYS A 43 13.49 7.15 -2.47
C CYS A 43 14.08 8.38 -3.16
N ARG A 44 14.81 8.18 -4.26
CA ARG A 44 15.53 9.25 -4.94
C ARG A 44 15.51 9.04 -6.44
N GLY A 45 15.87 10.10 -7.17
CA GLY A 45 16.13 10.04 -8.59
C GLY A 45 14.94 9.59 -9.40
N LYS A 46 15.17 8.64 -10.31
CA LYS A 46 14.15 8.15 -11.22
C LYS A 46 12.96 7.52 -10.49
N ASN A 47 13.22 6.78 -9.42
CA ASN A 47 12.15 6.16 -8.64
C ASN A 47 11.23 7.22 -8.04
N LEU A 48 11.81 8.30 -7.56
CA LEU A 48 11.04 9.40 -6.99
C LEU A 48 10.21 10.09 -8.06
N SER A 49 10.80 10.33 -9.25
CA SER A 49 10.09 10.96 -10.36
C SER A 49 8.92 10.11 -10.85
N VAL A 50 9.14 8.80 -10.98
CA VAL A 50 8.09 7.88 -11.41
C VAL A 50 6.94 7.87 -10.40
N ALA A 51 7.28 7.84 -9.10
CA ALA A 51 6.27 7.88 -8.05
C ALA A 51 5.45 9.16 -8.14
N PHE A 52 6.10 10.31 -8.33
CA PHE A 52 5.40 11.58 -8.46
C PHE A 52 4.44 11.57 -9.64
N ASN A 53 4.89 11.09 -10.79
CA ASN A 53 4.05 11.03 -11.99
C ASN A 53 2.84 10.13 -11.77
N ASN A 54 3.05 9.01 -11.09
CA ASN A 54 1.97 8.09 -10.78
C ASN A 54 0.95 8.69 -9.82
N LEU A 55 1.44 9.27 -8.72
CA LEU A 55 0.57 9.84 -7.69
C LEU A 55 -0.19 11.06 -8.15
N SER A 56 0.44 11.89 -8.99
CA SER A 56 -0.18 13.14 -9.44
C SER A 56 -1.12 12.96 -10.62
N SER A 57 -1.22 11.75 -11.17
CA SER A 57 -2.01 11.50 -12.39
C SER A 57 -3.52 11.49 -12.17
N CYS A 58 -3.97 11.39 -10.92
CA CYS A 58 -5.41 11.33 -10.56
C CYS A 58 -6.15 10.16 -11.21
N LYS A 59 -5.46 9.06 -11.48
CA LYS A 59 -6.08 7.87 -12.07
C LYS A 59 -6.62 6.95 -10.98
N LEU A 60 -7.80 6.38 -11.24
CA LEU A 60 -8.36 5.36 -10.37
C LEU A 60 -7.55 4.06 -10.46
N ASP A 61 -7.65 3.25 -9.44
CA ASP A 61 -7.10 1.89 -9.42
C ASP A 61 -5.57 1.84 -9.58
N THR A 62 -4.89 2.87 -9.09
CA THR A 62 -3.43 2.93 -9.14
C THR A 62 -2.84 2.69 -7.75
N GLY A 63 -1.55 2.44 -7.72
CA GLY A 63 -0.85 2.24 -6.45
C GLY A 63 0.64 2.17 -6.67
N LEU A 64 1.37 2.03 -5.59
CA LEU A 64 2.81 1.80 -5.65
C LEU A 64 3.30 1.16 -4.35
N THR A 65 4.43 0.49 -4.44
CA THR A 65 5.12 -0.06 -3.28
C THR A 65 6.61 0.19 -3.47
N TYR A 66 7.17 0.97 -2.59
CA TYR A 66 8.60 1.25 -2.60
C TYR A 66 9.23 0.79 -1.30
N SER A 67 10.36 0.11 -1.36
CA SER A 67 11.07 -0.36 -0.17
C SER A 67 12.52 0.09 -0.18
N ASN A 68 13.00 0.44 0.99
CA ASN A 68 14.43 0.59 1.23
C ASN A 68 14.93 -0.72 1.83
N TYR A 69 15.74 -1.44 1.04
CA TYR A 69 16.20 -2.77 1.43
C TYR A 69 17.24 -2.73 2.56
N SER A 70 17.92 -1.61 2.72
CA SER A 70 18.92 -1.47 3.78
C SER A 70 18.31 -1.17 5.14
N THR A 71 17.28 -0.33 5.16
CA THR A 71 16.62 0.08 6.41
C THR A 71 15.40 -0.76 6.73
N HIS A 72 14.97 -1.62 5.81
CA HIS A 72 13.77 -2.47 5.96
C HIS A 72 12.51 -1.63 6.19
N GLU A 73 12.31 -0.66 5.30
CA GLU A 73 11.15 0.21 5.37
C GLU A 73 10.42 0.22 4.04
N THR A 74 9.08 0.23 4.10
CA THR A 74 8.24 0.27 2.90
C THR A 74 7.18 1.34 3.04
N VAL A 75 6.94 2.06 1.93
CA VAL A 75 5.75 2.88 1.76
C VAL A 75 4.91 2.23 0.68
N MET A 76 3.68 1.92 1.01
CA MET A 76 2.72 1.29 0.09
C MET A 76 1.53 2.22 -0.08
N VAL A 77 1.11 2.42 -1.32
CA VAL A 77 -0.03 3.28 -1.64
C VAL A 77 -1.05 2.46 -2.41
N ILE A 78 -2.29 2.48 -1.93
CA ILE A 78 -3.42 1.91 -2.66
C ILE A 78 -4.30 3.09 -3.04
N GLY A 79 -4.40 3.36 -4.33
CA GLY A 79 -5.18 4.49 -4.81
C GLY A 79 -6.67 4.28 -4.59
N ILE A 80 -7.42 5.35 -4.78
CA ILE A 80 -8.87 5.26 -4.70
C ILE A 80 -9.37 4.34 -5.81
N ASN A 81 -10.20 3.39 -5.45
CA ASN A 81 -10.63 2.33 -6.36
C ASN A 81 -12.06 2.55 -6.83
N SER A 82 -12.35 2.03 -8.02
CA SER A 82 -13.66 2.16 -8.65
C SER A 82 -14.70 1.24 -8.00
N SER A 83 -14.27 0.17 -7.34
CA SER A 83 -15.17 -0.79 -6.72
C SER A 83 -14.44 -1.56 -5.63
N ALA A 84 -15.21 -2.32 -4.84
CA ALA A 84 -14.63 -3.21 -3.82
C ALA A 84 -13.77 -4.30 -4.48
N GLU A 85 -14.20 -4.79 -5.63
CA GLU A 85 -13.45 -5.81 -6.38
C GLU A 85 -12.12 -5.25 -6.88
N GLU A 86 -12.11 -4.00 -7.36
CA GLU A 86 -10.86 -3.38 -7.79
C GLU A 86 -9.95 -3.06 -6.61
N PHE A 87 -10.54 -2.77 -5.45
CA PHE A 87 -9.72 -2.63 -4.25
C PHE A 87 -9.00 -3.94 -3.94
N MET A 88 -9.71 -5.06 -4.01
CA MET A 88 -9.09 -6.36 -3.75
C MET A 88 -7.96 -6.63 -4.73
N ASN A 89 -8.16 -6.29 -6.00
CA ASN A 89 -7.15 -6.44 -7.03
C ASN A 89 -5.89 -5.62 -6.67
N SER A 90 -6.06 -4.35 -6.36
CA SER A 90 -4.95 -3.47 -6.00
C SER A 90 -4.27 -3.91 -4.72
N PHE A 91 -5.05 -4.32 -3.72
CA PHE A 91 -4.53 -4.81 -2.46
C PHE A 91 -3.63 -6.03 -2.67
N CYS A 92 -4.09 -7.00 -3.44
CA CYS A 92 -3.29 -8.18 -3.72
C CYS A 92 -2.03 -7.84 -4.51
N HIS A 93 -2.15 -6.92 -5.46
CA HIS A 93 -1.02 -6.49 -6.28
C HIS A 93 0.08 -5.85 -5.43
N GLU A 94 -0.28 -4.90 -4.59
CA GLU A 94 0.72 -4.20 -3.78
C GLU A 94 1.27 -5.10 -2.68
N ARG A 95 0.43 -5.94 -2.09
CA ARG A 95 0.90 -6.92 -1.12
C ARG A 95 1.94 -7.85 -1.73
N LYS A 96 1.73 -8.26 -2.98
CA LYS A 96 2.69 -9.14 -3.66
C LYS A 96 4.04 -8.47 -3.82
N HIS A 97 4.05 -7.18 -4.14
CA HIS A 97 5.31 -6.45 -4.22
C HIS A 97 6.05 -6.45 -2.88
N LEU A 98 5.34 -6.21 -1.79
CA LEU A 98 5.96 -6.21 -0.46
C LEU A 98 6.53 -7.57 -0.13
N GLU A 99 5.80 -8.65 -0.41
CA GLU A 99 6.29 -10.01 -0.21
C GLU A 99 7.59 -10.25 -0.95
N MET A 100 7.62 -9.83 -2.21
CA MET A 100 8.80 -10.03 -3.06
C MET A 100 9.99 -9.23 -2.56
N HIS A 101 9.76 -8.00 -2.09
CA HIS A 101 10.84 -7.18 -1.56
C HIS A 101 11.48 -7.84 -0.33
N ILE A 102 10.65 -8.34 0.57
CA ILE A 102 11.15 -9.01 1.78
C ILE A 102 11.83 -10.32 1.43
N ALA A 103 11.21 -11.11 0.56
CA ALA A 103 11.79 -12.39 0.13
C ALA A 103 13.16 -12.18 -0.50
N LYS A 104 13.30 -11.15 -1.33
CA LYS A 104 14.57 -10.85 -1.96
C LYS A 104 15.63 -10.46 -0.92
N THR A 105 15.25 -9.66 0.06
CA THR A 105 16.17 -9.18 1.09
C THR A 105 16.72 -10.33 1.92
N PHE A 106 15.87 -11.28 2.27
CA PHE A 106 16.24 -12.39 3.15
C PHE A 106 16.50 -13.69 2.39
N ASN A 107 16.54 -13.61 1.06
CA ASN A 107 16.83 -14.75 0.20
C ASN A 107 15.87 -15.92 0.45
N LEU A 108 14.58 -15.62 0.59
CA LEU A 108 13.57 -16.64 0.79
C LEU A 108 13.16 -17.25 -0.54
N ASN A 109 12.78 -18.54 -0.50
CA ASN A 109 12.25 -19.21 -1.67
C ASN A 109 10.85 -18.68 -1.96
N PRO A 110 10.63 -17.97 -3.11
CA PRO A 110 9.31 -17.39 -3.40
C PRO A 110 8.19 -18.41 -3.54
N TRP A 111 8.55 -19.68 -3.73
CA TRP A 111 7.57 -20.76 -3.86
C TRP A 111 7.38 -21.54 -2.55
N GLY A 112 8.06 -21.13 -1.47
CA GLY A 112 8.10 -21.88 -0.22
C GLY A 112 7.06 -21.45 0.79
N GLU A 113 6.99 -22.26 1.85
CA GLU A 113 6.04 -22.04 2.94
C GLU A 113 6.30 -20.74 3.68
N GLU A 114 7.55 -20.36 3.81
CA GLU A 114 7.89 -19.14 4.56
C GLU A 114 7.27 -17.91 3.93
N VAL A 115 7.32 -17.81 2.60
CA VAL A 115 6.69 -16.69 1.90
C VAL A 115 5.17 -16.77 1.99
N ALA A 116 4.61 -17.98 1.98
CA ALA A 116 3.17 -18.15 2.15
C ALA A 116 2.72 -17.64 3.53
N TYR A 117 3.46 -17.97 4.58
CA TYR A 117 3.18 -17.43 5.92
C TYR A 117 3.32 -15.92 5.96
N LEU A 118 4.34 -15.38 5.30
CA LEU A 118 4.55 -13.94 5.22
C LEU A 118 3.36 -13.26 4.54
N SER A 119 2.90 -13.81 3.43
CA SER A 119 1.74 -13.29 2.71
C SER A 119 0.51 -13.22 3.61
N GLY A 120 0.25 -14.30 4.34
CA GLY A 120 -0.86 -14.35 5.28
C GLY A 120 -0.73 -13.33 6.39
N LYS A 121 0.49 -13.17 6.91
CA LYS A 121 0.74 -12.21 8.00
C LYS A 121 0.50 -10.78 7.54
N ILE A 122 0.98 -10.44 6.35
CA ILE A 122 0.77 -9.10 5.79
C ILE A 122 -0.74 -8.85 5.63
N GLY A 123 -1.44 -9.81 5.02
CA GLY A 123 -2.89 -9.68 4.85
C GLY A 123 -3.62 -9.53 6.17
N GLN A 124 -3.21 -10.29 7.16
CA GLN A 124 -3.83 -10.21 8.49
C GLN A 124 -3.62 -8.84 9.12
N LYS A 125 -2.41 -8.29 9.01
CA LYS A 125 -2.13 -6.95 9.54
C LYS A 125 -2.93 -5.87 8.83
N MET A 126 -3.06 -5.98 7.52
CA MET A 126 -3.77 -4.98 6.72
C MET A 126 -5.29 -5.10 6.83
N TYR A 127 -5.80 -6.26 7.21
CA TYR A 127 -7.24 -6.53 7.21
C TYR A 127 -8.02 -5.51 8.04
N ARG A 128 -7.46 -5.06 9.15
CA ARG A 128 -8.14 -4.12 10.04
C ARG A 128 -8.66 -2.89 9.28
N ILE A 129 -7.88 -2.39 8.35
CA ILE A 129 -8.26 -1.24 7.53
C ILE A 129 -8.88 -1.69 6.21
N ALA A 130 -8.28 -2.70 5.57
CA ALA A 130 -8.71 -3.16 4.25
C ALA A 130 -10.17 -3.60 4.23
N LYS A 131 -10.67 -4.18 5.33
CA LYS A 131 -12.06 -4.64 5.39
C LYS A 131 -13.07 -3.54 5.10
N LYS A 132 -12.71 -2.28 5.38
CA LYS A 132 -13.58 -1.14 5.13
C LYS A 132 -13.82 -0.91 3.63
N PHE A 133 -12.91 -1.40 2.81
CA PHE A 133 -12.97 -1.23 1.36
C PHE A 133 -13.43 -2.49 0.62
N LEU A 134 -13.46 -3.64 1.31
CA LEU A 134 -13.81 -4.92 0.71
C LEU A 134 -15.32 -5.14 0.63
N CYS A 135 -16.08 -4.39 1.39
CA CYS A 135 -17.54 -4.44 1.35
C CYS A 135 -18.02 -3.22 0.58
N GLY A 136 -18.84 -3.44 -0.47
CA GLY A 136 -19.33 -2.34 -1.28
C GLY A 136 -20.09 -1.29 -0.47
N HIS A 137 -20.88 -1.73 0.50
CA HIS A 137 -21.64 -0.81 1.35
C HIS A 137 -20.72 0.00 2.26
N CYS A 138 -19.80 -0.66 2.96
CA CYS A 138 -18.85 0.03 3.85
C CYS A 138 -17.96 0.99 3.09
N ARG A 139 -17.54 0.59 1.89
CA ARG A 139 -16.71 1.42 1.03
C ARG A 139 -17.43 2.70 0.64
N LYS A 140 -18.72 2.61 0.30
CA LYS A 140 -19.50 3.79 -0.07
C LYS A 140 -19.65 4.76 1.08
N HIS A 141 -19.86 4.26 2.29
CA HIS A 141 -19.90 5.12 3.47
C HIS A 141 -18.58 5.87 3.65
N LEU A 142 -17.49 5.16 3.54
CA LEU A 142 -16.17 5.72 3.79
C LEU A 142 -15.78 6.74 2.72
N ILE A 143 -16.02 6.41 1.46
CA ILE A 143 -15.56 7.24 0.34
C ILE A 143 -16.52 8.40 0.05
N TYR A 144 -17.82 8.15 0.11
CA TYR A 144 -18.82 9.14 -0.28
C TYR A 144 -19.57 9.75 0.88
N GLY A 145 -19.32 9.28 2.10
CA GLY A 145 -19.94 9.86 3.28
C GLY A 145 -21.41 9.63 3.41
N TYR A 146 -21.95 8.55 2.82
CA TYR A 146 -23.35 8.23 2.98
C TYR A 146 -23.61 7.81 4.42
N SER A 147 -24.70 8.26 4.95
CA SER A 147 -25.11 7.90 6.31
C SER A 147 -26.09 6.75 6.35
#